data_019d370f57ed71516eb45990437ebe20
#
_entry.id   019d370f57ed71516eb45990437ebe20
#
_cell.length_a   1.000
_cell.length_b   1.000
_cell.length_c   1.000
_cell.angle_alpha   90.00
_cell.angle_beta   90.00
_cell.angle_gamma   90.00
#
_symmetry.space_group_name_H-M   'P 1'
#
loop_
_entity.id
_entity.type
_entity.pdbx_description
1 polymer ?
#
loop_
_entity_poly.entity_id
_entity_poly.type
_entity_poly.pdbx_seq_one_letter_code
_entity_poly.pdbx_strand_id
1 'polypeptide(L)'
;ASPGSDLNKMIEVCRNLDITHAVMRSDDDPDVSPYVHDTFVRNEIVDMPDDLLNVIKILNKMLNVYLNELVNLKFMDPGWPASTKHLLVVGDTLQKRLARGEKTSMIFRGLVSQSAAIKLMHAIGLAETQGMTTLRNYMLKIESDASTAKGAKASKDIINQPSYKELWRILRDTKVEHPKISRLM
;
A
#
# COMPACT_ATOMS: atom_id res chain seq x y z
N ALA A 1 8.29 -26.80 5.19
CA ALA A 1 7.80 -25.43 5.33
C ALA A 1 7.84 -25.03 6.81
N SER A 2 8.37 -23.86 7.12
CA SER A 2 8.37 -23.36 8.49
C SER A 2 6.98 -22.77 8.83
N PRO A 3 6.34 -23.15 9.95
CA PRO A 3 5.06 -22.58 10.38
C PRO A 3 5.18 -21.15 10.94
N GLY A 4 6.38 -20.56 10.89
CA GLY A 4 6.68 -19.25 11.44
C GLY A 4 7.25 -19.31 12.86
N SER A 5 7.46 -18.13 13.48
CA SER A 5 8.06 -18.00 14.81
C SER A 5 7.04 -17.87 15.96
N ASP A 6 5.75 -17.86 15.67
CA ASP A 6 4.68 -17.74 16.66
C ASP A 6 4.37 -19.14 17.25
N LEU A 7 4.65 -19.33 18.54
CA LEU A 7 4.47 -20.60 19.22
C LEU A 7 3.01 -21.11 19.16
N ASN A 8 2.03 -20.24 19.28
CA ASN A 8 0.62 -20.63 19.25
C ASN A 8 0.21 -21.16 17.89
N LYS A 9 0.69 -20.49 16.81
CA LYS A 9 0.47 -20.96 15.43
C LYS A 9 1.19 -22.28 15.17
N MET A 10 2.39 -22.46 15.70
CA MET A 10 3.12 -23.73 15.58
C MET A 10 2.34 -24.87 16.25
N ILE A 11 1.83 -24.66 17.46
CA ILE A 11 1.01 -25.65 18.19
C ILE A 11 -0.26 -25.96 17.41
N GLU A 12 -0.93 -24.94 16.85
CA GLU A 12 -2.13 -25.12 16.03
C GLU A 12 -1.84 -25.97 14.77
N VAL A 13 -0.75 -25.67 14.06
CA VAL A 13 -0.31 -26.44 12.89
C VAL A 13 0.02 -27.88 13.26
N CYS A 14 0.75 -28.11 14.36
CA CYS A 14 1.10 -29.44 14.84
C CYS A 14 -0.17 -30.25 15.17
N ARG A 15 -1.14 -29.62 15.83
CA ARG A 15 -2.43 -30.27 16.17
C ARG A 15 -3.24 -30.59 14.92
N ASN A 16 -3.33 -29.66 13.97
CA ASN A 16 -4.12 -29.85 12.74
C ASN A 16 -3.54 -30.91 11.80
N LEU A 17 -2.23 -31.13 11.85
CA LEU A 17 -1.51 -32.10 11.01
C LEU A 17 -1.11 -33.38 11.77
N ASP A 18 -1.56 -33.55 13.01
CA ASP A 18 -1.28 -34.71 13.88
C ASP A 18 0.23 -34.95 14.07
N ILE A 19 1.01 -33.85 14.13
CA ILE A 19 2.47 -33.91 14.31
C ILE A 19 2.77 -34.18 15.78
N THR A 20 3.43 -35.32 16.04
CA THR A 20 3.76 -35.76 17.40
C THR A 20 5.13 -35.26 17.88
N HIS A 21 6.04 -34.93 16.96
CA HIS A 21 7.38 -34.45 17.27
C HIS A 21 7.74 -33.23 16.44
N ALA A 22 8.23 -32.19 17.09
CA ALA A 22 8.79 -31.00 16.46
C ALA A 22 10.28 -30.89 16.78
N VAL A 23 11.12 -30.79 15.76
CA VAL A 23 12.55 -30.54 15.92
C VAL A 23 12.83 -29.11 15.54
N MET A 24 13.41 -28.33 16.46
CA MET A 24 13.84 -26.96 16.22
C MET A 24 15.35 -26.95 16.05
N ARG A 25 15.82 -26.20 15.07
CA ARG A 25 17.24 -25.96 14.80
C ARG A 25 17.46 -24.46 14.65
N SER A 26 18.56 -23.98 15.20
CA SER A 26 19.06 -22.63 15.02
C SER A 26 20.35 -22.66 14.17
N ASP A 27 20.75 -21.49 13.68
CA ASP A 27 21.98 -21.34 12.89
C ASP A 27 23.24 -21.71 13.71
N ASP A 28 23.16 -21.66 15.04
CA ASP A 28 24.24 -21.98 15.98
C ASP A 28 24.32 -23.48 16.32
N ASP A 29 23.33 -24.29 15.92
CA ASP A 29 23.35 -25.72 16.20
C ASP A 29 24.50 -26.40 15.44
N PRO A 30 25.25 -27.35 16.10
CA PRO A 30 26.45 -27.95 15.52
C PRO A 30 26.23 -28.69 14.19
N ASP A 31 25.02 -29.16 13.95
CA ASP A 31 24.62 -29.85 12.71
C ASP A 31 24.12 -28.90 11.62
N VAL A 32 23.90 -27.61 11.94
CA VAL A 32 23.46 -26.55 11.01
C VAL A 32 24.58 -25.56 10.72
N SER A 33 25.34 -25.14 11.74
CA SER A 33 26.39 -24.14 11.65
C SER A 33 27.42 -24.35 10.51
N PRO A 34 27.85 -25.59 10.16
CA PRO A 34 28.74 -25.78 9.01
C PRO A 34 28.15 -25.41 7.64
N TYR A 35 26.82 -25.31 7.55
CA TYR A 35 26.09 -25.01 6.31
C TYR A 35 25.55 -23.58 6.27
N VAL A 36 25.70 -22.82 7.36
CA VAL A 36 25.35 -21.41 7.41
C VAL A 36 26.48 -20.57 6.84
N HIS A 37 26.15 -19.70 5.91
CA HIS A 37 27.09 -18.75 5.33
C HIS A 37 26.78 -17.35 5.82
N ASP A 38 27.83 -16.60 6.17
CA ASP A 38 27.70 -15.19 6.52
C ASP A 38 27.08 -14.41 5.37
N THR A 39 26.05 -13.66 5.67
CA THR A 39 25.40 -12.79 4.69
C THR A 39 25.92 -11.36 4.86
N PHE A 40 26.70 -10.89 3.88
CA PHE A 40 27.13 -9.50 3.83
C PHE A 40 26.07 -8.65 3.14
N VAL A 41 25.44 -7.74 3.89
CA VAL A 41 24.48 -6.78 3.35
C VAL A 41 25.20 -5.52 2.97
N ARG A 42 25.21 -5.20 1.67
CA ARG A 42 25.68 -3.92 1.16
C ARG A 42 24.51 -3.04 0.77
N ASN A 43 24.36 -1.90 1.45
CA ASN A 43 23.33 -0.94 1.13
C ASN A 43 23.81 0.00 0.02
N GLU A 44 23.09 0.02 -1.11
CA GLU A 44 23.31 0.94 -2.20
C GLU A 44 22.23 2.02 -2.21
N ILE A 45 22.66 3.28 -2.11
CA ILE A 45 21.76 4.44 -2.17
C ILE A 45 21.74 4.92 -3.61
N VAL A 46 20.55 5.11 -4.15
CA VAL A 46 20.34 5.67 -5.50
C VAL A 46 19.44 6.89 -5.43
N ASP A 47 19.83 7.95 -6.14
CA ASP A 47 19.03 9.18 -6.22
C ASP A 47 17.82 8.95 -7.12
N MET A 48 16.71 9.54 -6.70
CA MET A 48 15.45 9.42 -7.43
C MET A 48 15.35 10.52 -8.49
N PRO A 49 15.02 10.20 -9.75
CA PRO A 49 14.89 11.20 -10.81
C PRO A 49 13.82 12.25 -10.50
N ASP A 50 14.05 13.49 -10.96
CA ASP A 50 13.17 14.63 -10.72
C ASP A 50 11.73 14.40 -11.20
N ASP A 51 11.55 13.75 -12.34
CA ASP A 51 10.23 13.40 -12.86
C ASP A 51 9.46 12.50 -11.90
N LEU A 52 10.16 11.51 -11.31
CA LEU A 52 9.55 10.59 -10.35
C LEU A 52 9.22 11.31 -9.04
N LEU A 53 10.11 12.18 -8.57
CA LEU A 53 9.87 13.05 -7.41
C LEU A 53 8.66 13.97 -7.63
N ASN A 54 8.51 14.54 -8.83
CA ASN A 54 7.37 15.38 -9.18
C ASN A 54 6.06 14.60 -9.18
N VAL A 55 6.06 13.39 -9.73
CA VAL A 55 4.89 12.50 -9.68
C VAL A 55 4.50 12.16 -8.25
N ILE A 56 5.47 11.82 -7.39
CA ILE A 56 5.22 11.54 -5.98
C ILE A 56 4.63 12.76 -5.26
N LYS A 57 5.14 13.97 -5.56
CA LYS A 57 4.57 15.23 -5.00
C LYS A 57 3.11 15.42 -5.40
N ILE A 58 2.77 15.16 -6.67
CA ILE A 58 1.38 15.27 -7.16
C ILE A 58 0.49 14.23 -6.48
N LEU A 59 0.94 12.98 -6.38
CA LEU A 59 0.19 11.92 -5.70
C LEU A 59 -0.03 12.25 -4.22
N ASN A 60 0.97 12.79 -3.52
CA ASN A 60 0.84 13.24 -2.14
C ASN A 60 -0.14 14.42 -2.00
N LYS A 61 -0.14 15.36 -2.95
CA LYS A 61 -1.13 16.44 -2.99
C LYS A 61 -2.55 15.88 -3.13
N MET A 62 -2.74 14.90 -4.01
CA MET A 62 -4.04 14.21 -4.19
C MET A 62 -4.45 13.44 -2.93
N LEU A 63 -3.52 12.74 -2.29
CA LEU A 63 -3.74 11.99 -1.05
C LEU A 63 -4.20 12.92 0.08
N ASN A 64 -3.53 14.06 0.25
CA ASN A 64 -3.83 15.01 1.31
C ASN A 64 -5.26 15.57 1.23
N VAL A 65 -5.86 15.66 0.03
CA VAL A 65 -7.27 16.02 -0.11
C VAL A 65 -8.17 15.07 0.67
N TYR A 66 -7.95 13.76 0.51
CA TYR A 66 -8.76 12.73 1.19
C TYR A 66 -8.45 12.59 2.67
N LEU A 67 -7.19 12.75 3.06
CA LEU A 67 -6.81 12.74 4.48
C LEU A 67 -7.46 13.93 5.23
N ASN A 68 -7.38 15.13 4.67
CA ASN A 68 -8.03 16.30 5.22
C ASN A 68 -9.56 16.14 5.29
N GLU A 69 -10.15 15.50 4.30
CA GLU A 69 -11.58 15.21 4.32
C GLU A 69 -11.96 14.25 5.44
N LEU A 70 -11.18 13.19 5.67
CA LEU A 70 -11.39 12.26 6.78
C LEU A 70 -11.26 12.96 8.14
N VAL A 71 -10.32 13.90 8.28
CA VAL A 71 -10.16 14.73 9.47
C VAL A 71 -11.37 15.64 9.65
N ASN A 72 -11.82 16.34 8.60
CA ASN A 72 -12.99 17.22 8.64
C ASN A 72 -14.28 16.48 8.99
N LEU A 73 -14.41 15.23 8.51
CA LEU A 73 -15.52 14.34 8.85
C LEU A 73 -15.38 13.70 10.25
N LYS A 74 -14.31 13.99 10.97
CA LYS A 74 -13.98 13.45 12.31
C LYS A 74 -13.87 11.92 12.37
N PHE A 75 -13.37 11.33 11.27
CA PHE A 75 -13.04 9.90 11.20
C PHE A 75 -11.56 9.63 11.41
N MET A 76 -10.74 10.67 11.42
CA MET A 76 -9.30 10.60 11.62
C MET A 76 -8.84 11.83 12.43
N ASP A 77 -7.90 11.64 13.36
CA ASP A 77 -7.31 12.73 14.12
C ASP A 77 -6.28 13.50 13.29
N PRO A 78 -6.18 14.84 13.44
CA PRO A 78 -5.25 15.66 12.65
C PRO A 78 -3.78 15.31 12.78
N GLY A 79 -3.37 14.66 13.88
CA GLY A 79 -2.00 14.28 14.17
C GLY A 79 -1.65 12.83 13.77
N TRP A 80 -2.59 12.07 13.23
CA TRP A 80 -2.31 10.69 12.87
C TRP A 80 -1.42 10.60 11.61
N PRO A 81 -0.37 9.78 11.66
CA PRO A 81 0.45 9.57 10.47
C PRO A 81 -0.39 8.90 9.37
N ALA A 82 -0.23 9.40 8.14
CA ALA A 82 -0.83 8.78 6.97
C ALA A 82 -0.20 7.39 6.75
N SER A 83 -0.83 6.36 7.28
CA SER A 83 -0.41 4.97 7.10
C SER A 83 -1.58 4.09 6.67
N THR A 84 -1.29 3.08 5.87
CA THR A 84 -2.30 2.09 5.44
C THR A 84 -2.99 1.44 6.64
N LYS A 85 -2.24 1.17 7.72
CA LYS A 85 -2.79 0.60 8.95
C LYS A 85 -3.87 1.48 9.57
N HIS A 86 -3.62 2.78 9.71
CA HIS A 86 -4.61 3.72 10.24
C HIS A 86 -5.83 3.86 9.33
N LEU A 87 -5.63 3.93 8.02
CA LEU A 87 -6.75 3.98 7.08
C LEU A 87 -7.61 2.71 7.10
N LEU A 88 -7.03 1.54 7.33
CA LEU A 88 -7.79 0.30 7.50
C LEU A 88 -8.64 0.34 8.77
N VAL A 89 -8.11 0.85 9.89
CA VAL A 89 -8.87 1.03 11.13
C VAL A 89 -10.04 1.99 10.93
N VAL A 90 -9.83 3.10 10.21
CA VAL A 90 -10.91 4.03 9.83
C VAL A 90 -11.97 3.32 9.01
N GLY A 91 -11.56 2.54 8.00
CA GLY A 91 -12.48 1.78 7.15
C GLY A 91 -13.32 0.77 7.94
N ASP A 92 -12.70 0.01 8.83
CA ASP A 92 -13.41 -0.95 9.71
C ASP A 92 -14.44 -0.24 10.61
N THR A 93 -14.06 0.89 11.18
CA THR A 93 -14.95 1.71 12.01
C THR A 93 -16.16 2.20 11.21
N LEU A 94 -15.95 2.71 10.00
CA LEU A 94 -17.02 3.18 9.12
C LEU A 94 -17.95 2.04 8.69
N GLN A 95 -17.39 0.87 8.36
CA GLN A 95 -18.19 -0.32 8.01
C GLN A 95 -19.03 -0.83 9.17
N LYS A 96 -18.48 -0.85 10.39
CA LYS A 96 -19.23 -1.21 11.61
C LYS A 96 -20.39 -0.25 11.88
N ARG A 97 -20.20 1.07 11.67
CA ARG A 97 -21.29 2.05 11.79
C ARG A 97 -22.36 1.83 10.73
N LEU A 98 -21.94 1.56 9.48
CA LEU A 98 -22.86 1.25 8.39
C LEU A 98 -23.69 -0.02 8.69
N ALA A 99 -23.06 -1.07 9.23
CA ALA A 99 -23.72 -2.31 9.63
C ALA A 99 -24.74 -2.12 10.77
N ARG A 100 -24.50 -1.12 11.65
CA ARG A 100 -25.45 -0.71 12.71
C ARG A 100 -26.63 0.13 12.21
N GLY A 101 -26.70 0.37 10.89
CA GLY A 101 -27.78 1.12 10.27
C GLY A 101 -27.55 2.63 10.13
N GLU A 102 -26.37 3.13 10.47
CA GLU A 102 -26.01 4.54 10.30
C GLU A 102 -25.70 4.87 8.82
N LYS A 103 -26.72 4.94 7.98
CA LYS A 103 -26.60 5.18 6.52
C LYS A 103 -26.63 6.67 6.21
N THR A 104 -25.66 7.44 6.72
CA THR A 104 -25.54 8.88 6.46
C THR A 104 -24.64 9.17 5.26
N SER A 105 -24.87 10.31 4.60
CA SER A 105 -23.99 10.80 3.53
C SER A 105 -22.54 10.94 3.99
N MET A 106 -22.33 11.33 5.24
CA MET A 106 -21.01 11.44 5.89
C MET A 106 -20.26 10.11 5.90
N ILE A 107 -20.92 9.01 6.31
CA ILE A 107 -20.30 7.68 6.36
C ILE A 107 -19.94 7.21 4.95
N PHE A 108 -20.85 7.38 3.98
CA PHE A 108 -20.55 7.02 2.59
C PHE A 108 -19.40 7.84 2.02
N ARG A 109 -19.35 9.15 2.30
CA ARG A 109 -18.24 10.00 1.88
C ARG A 109 -16.93 9.58 2.55
N GLY A 110 -16.95 9.30 3.84
CA GLY A 110 -15.80 8.78 4.57
C GLY A 110 -15.25 7.48 3.98
N LEU A 111 -16.11 6.53 3.58
CA LEU A 111 -15.70 5.29 2.92
C LEU A 111 -15.06 5.55 1.55
N VAL A 112 -15.59 6.50 0.77
CA VAL A 112 -15.01 6.90 -0.52
C VAL A 112 -13.63 7.50 -0.30
N SER A 113 -13.48 8.43 0.63
CA SER A 113 -12.21 9.11 0.93
C SER A 113 -11.16 8.14 1.48
N GLN A 114 -11.57 7.23 2.36
CA GLN A 114 -10.69 6.19 2.90
C GLN A 114 -10.19 5.25 1.79
N SER A 115 -11.07 4.79 0.92
CA SER A 115 -10.71 3.92 -0.21
C SER A 115 -9.82 4.64 -1.22
N ALA A 116 -10.08 5.92 -1.51
CA ALA A 116 -9.26 6.74 -2.39
C ALA A 116 -7.86 6.96 -1.79
N ALA A 117 -7.77 7.26 -0.49
CA ALA A 117 -6.51 7.42 0.21
C ALA A 117 -5.65 6.14 0.14
N ILE A 118 -6.23 4.96 0.38
CA ILE A 118 -5.50 3.67 0.25
C ILE A 118 -4.98 3.47 -1.17
N LYS A 119 -5.81 3.73 -2.20
CA LYS A 119 -5.39 3.60 -3.61
C LYS A 119 -4.22 4.53 -3.93
N LEU A 120 -4.24 5.78 -3.46
CA LEU A 120 -3.17 6.74 -3.69
C LEU A 120 -1.91 6.41 -2.90
N MET A 121 -2.01 5.93 -1.65
CA MET A 121 -0.85 5.42 -0.91
C MET A 121 -0.19 4.24 -1.63
N HIS A 122 -0.98 3.34 -2.18
CA HIS A 122 -0.44 2.24 -2.98
C HIS A 122 0.25 2.76 -4.26
N ALA A 123 -0.34 3.75 -4.94
CA ALA A 123 0.28 4.39 -6.10
C ALA A 123 1.62 5.04 -5.77
N ILE A 124 1.73 5.73 -4.62
CA ILE A 124 2.98 6.31 -4.12
C ILE A 124 4.02 5.21 -3.89
N GLY A 125 3.65 4.14 -3.19
CA GLY A 125 4.54 3.00 -2.95
C GLY A 125 5.04 2.35 -4.24
N LEU A 126 4.19 2.23 -5.28
CA LEU A 126 4.60 1.74 -6.60
C LEU A 126 5.59 2.70 -7.28
N ALA A 127 5.36 4.01 -7.20
CA ALA A 127 6.29 5.00 -7.72
C ALA A 127 7.67 4.89 -7.05
N GLU A 128 7.70 4.82 -5.72
CA GLU A 128 8.93 4.77 -4.91
C GLU A 128 9.71 3.46 -5.05
N THR A 129 9.03 2.35 -5.33
CA THR A 129 9.69 1.02 -5.31
C THR A 129 9.84 0.39 -6.68
N GLN A 130 8.92 0.65 -7.61
CA GLN A 130 8.85 -0.03 -8.91
C GLN A 130 8.91 0.93 -10.12
N GLY A 131 8.77 2.24 -9.88
CA GLY A 131 8.93 3.27 -10.90
C GLY A 131 7.70 3.54 -11.77
N MET A 132 7.93 4.32 -12.83
CA MET A 132 6.88 4.96 -13.64
C MET A 132 5.99 3.98 -14.42
N THR A 133 6.57 2.91 -14.95
CA THR A 133 5.82 1.95 -15.78
C THR A 133 4.77 1.21 -14.97
N THR A 134 5.14 0.72 -13.78
CA THR A 134 4.21 0.03 -12.88
C THR A 134 3.14 0.98 -12.34
N LEU A 135 3.54 2.19 -11.99
CA LEU A 135 2.59 3.24 -11.59
C LEU A 135 1.59 3.53 -12.71
N ARG A 136 2.05 3.72 -13.95
CA ARG A 136 1.18 3.97 -15.12
C ARG A 136 0.15 2.87 -15.30
N ASN A 137 0.57 1.62 -15.25
CA ASN A 137 -0.33 0.46 -15.36
C ASN A 137 -1.38 0.44 -14.24
N TYR A 138 -0.99 0.81 -13.03
CA TYR A 138 -1.91 0.91 -11.91
C TYR A 138 -2.91 2.06 -12.09
N MET A 139 -2.48 3.22 -12.59
CA MET A 139 -3.38 4.34 -12.86
C MET A 139 -4.36 4.02 -13.99
N LEU A 140 -3.93 3.29 -15.04
CA LEU A 140 -4.84 2.77 -16.08
C LEU A 140 -5.90 1.83 -15.50
N LYS A 141 -5.53 1.00 -14.52
CA LYS A 141 -6.49 0.15 -13.82
C LYS A 141 -7.52 0.98 -13.03
N ILE A 142 -7.10 2.06 -12.38
CA ILE A 142 -8.02 2.98 -11.69
C ILE A 142 -8.98 3.63 -12.70
N GLU A 143 -8.51 4.04 -13.89
CA GLU A 143 -9.37 4.58 -14.96
C GLU A 143 -10.37 3.55 -15.45
N SER A 144 -9.92 2.33 -15.72
CA SER A 144 -10.79 1.22 -16.13
C SER A 144 -11.87 0.95 -15.09
N ASP A 145 -11.51 0.88 -13.81
CA ASP A 145 -12.47 0.72 -12.70
C ASP A 145 -13.50 1.85 -12.67
N ALA A 146 -13.04 3.09 -12.91
CA ALA A 146 -13.91 4.28 -12.89
C ALA A 146 -14.89 4.33 -14.08
N SER A 147 -14.49 3.82 -15.23
CA SER A 147 -15.28 3.85 -16.47
C SER A 147 -16.43 2.86 -16.48
N THR A 148 -16.40 1.84 -15.63
CA THR A 148 -17.49 0.87 -15.54
C THR A 148 -18.73 1.45 -14.88
N ALA A 149 -19.93 1.02 -15.30
CA ALA A 149 -21.21 1.50 -14.73
C ALA A 149 -21.29 1.27 -13.22
N LYS A 150 -20.74 0.14 -12.74
CA LYS A 150 -20.64 -0.23 -11.32
C LYS A 150 -19.28 0.14 -10.70
N GLY A 151 -18.47 0.95 -11.39
CA GLY A 151 -17.11 1.29 -10.95
C GLY A 151 -17.07 1.95 -9.58
N ALA A 152 -16.00 1.67 -8.87
CA ALA A 152 -15.81 2.15 -7.51
C ALA A 152 -15.86 3.68 -7.45
N LYS A 153 -16.70 4.23 -6.58
CA LYS A 153 -16.84 5.69 -6.39
C LYS A 153 -15.50 6.36 -6.09
N ALA A 154 -14.62 5.69 -5.35
CA ALA A 154 -13.29 6.18 -5.04
C ALA A 154 -12.42 6.34 -6.31
N SER A 155 -12.48 5.41 -7.27
CA SER A 155 -11.76 5.54 -8.53
C SER A 155 -12.30 6.70 -9.36
N LYS A 156 -13.63 6.87 -9.43
CA LYS A 156 -14.27 8.03 -10.09
C LYS A 156 -13.86 9.35 -9.45
N ASP A 157 -13.79 9.40 -8.14
CA ASP A 157 -13.40 10.58 -7.38
C ASP A 157 -11.93 10.96 -7.63
N ILE A 158 -11.03 9.97 -7.68
CA ILE A 158 -9.61 10.17 -7.98
C ILE A 158 -9.41 10.78 -9.37
N ILE A 159 -10.03 10.22 -10.41
CA ILE A 159 -9.84 10.71 -11.78
C ILE A 159 -10.44 12.10 -12.03
N ASN A 160 -11.42 12.50 -11.21
CA ASN A 160 -12.05 13.81 -11.28
C ASN A 160 -11.25 14.90 -10.56
N GLN A 161 -10.19 14.56 -9.82
CA GLN A 161 -9.34 15.57 -9.18
C GLN A 161 -8.58 16.42 -10.21
N PRO A 162 -8.46 17.73 -10.01
CA PRO A 162 -7.70 18.61 -10.93
C PRO A 162 -6.26 18.15 -11.17
N SER A 163 -5.59 17.68 -10.11
CA SER A 163 -4.20 17.20 -10.18
C SER A 163 -4.03 15.89 -10.98
N TYR A 164 -5.12 15.17 -11.28
CA TYR A 164 -5.07 13.94 -12.05
C TYR A 164 -4.61 14.16 -13.51
N LYS A 165 -5.04 15.25 -14.13
CA LYS A 165 -4.62 15.62 -15.50
C LYS A 165 -3.13 15.96 -15.54
N GLU A 166 -2.63 16.66 -14.52
CA GLU A 166 -1.22 16.99 -14.38
C GLU A 166 -0.35 15.73 -14.21
N LEU A 167 -0.80 14.79 -13.36
CA LEU A 167 -0.17 13.48 -13.17
C LEU A 167 -0.05 12.73 -14.51
N TRP A 168 -1.13 12.66 -15.27
CA TRP A 168 -1.14 11.95 -16.56
C TRP A 168 -0.24 12.57 -17.60
N ARG A 169 -0.10 13.88 -17.64
CA ARG A 169 0.83 14.55 -18.56
C ARG A 169 2.24 14.03 -18.33
N ILE A 170 2.70 13.98 -17.09
CA ILE A 170 4.05 13.50 -16.77
C ILE A 170 4.16 11.99 -17.06
N LEU A 171 3.18 11.18 -16.65
CA LEU A 171 3.21 9.73 -16.85
C LEU A 171 3.24 9.31 -18.33
N ARG A 172 2.66 10.08 -19.25
CA ARG A 172 2.68 9.80 -20.71
C ARG A 172 4.02 10.12 -21.32
N ASP A 173 4.61 11.24 -20.94
CA ASP A 173 5.81 11.78 -21.59
C ASP A 173 7.10 11.15 -21.05
N THR A 174 7.07 10.59 -19.86
CA THR A 174 8.26 10.08 -19.17
C THR A 174 8.44 8.58 -19.39
N LYS A 175 9.60 8.19 -19.93
CA LYS A 175 10.05 6.79 -20.08
C LYS A 175 11.14 6.42 -19.08
N VAL A 176 11.26 7.17 -17.99
CA VAL A 176 12.29 6.95 -16.98
C VAL A 176 12.04 5.65 -16.25
N GLU A 177 13.01 4.74 -16.31
CA GLU A 177 13.03 3.54 -15.48
C GLU A 177 13.46 3.88 -14.05
N HIS A 178 13.09 3.01 -13.11
CA HIS A 178 13.51 3.20 -11.73
C HIS A 178 15.02 3.03 -11.61
N PRO A 179 15.76 3.96 -10.95
CA PRO A 179 17.24 3.97 -10.91
C PRO A 179 17.85 2.70 -10.30
N LYS A 180 17.09 1.95 -9.50
CA LYS A 180 17.52 0.64 -8.99
C LYS A 180 17.79 -0.38 -10.10
N ILE A 181 17.10 -0.29 -11.25
CA ILE A 181 17.28 -1.25 -12.35
C ILE A 181 18.67 -1.11 -12.94
N SER A 182 19.10 0.12 -13.25
CA SER A 182 20.44 0.38 -13.79
C SER A 182 21.57 0.08 -12.80
N ARG A 183 21.28 0.03 -11.50
CA ARG A 183 22.27 -0.31 -10.47
C ARG A 183 22.40 -1.81 -10.25
N LEU A 184 21.39 -2.59 -10.60
CA LEU A 184 21.38 -4.06 -10.50
C LEU A 184 21.99 -4.76 -11.74
N MET A 185 22.09 -4.06 -12.87
CA MET A 185 22.78 -4.52 -14.09
C MET A 185 24.26 -4.13 -14.07
#